data_c8da4415993043c103b19a364820a61c
#
_entry.id   c8da4415993043c103b19a364820a61c
#
_cell.length_a   1.000
_cell.length_b   1.000
_cell.length_c   1.000
_cell.angle_alpha   90.00
_cell.angle_beta   90.00
_cell.angle_gamma   90.00
#
_symmetry.space_group_name_H-M   'P 1'
#
loop_
_entity.id
_entity.type
_entity.pdbx_description
1 polymer ?
#
loop_
_entity_poly.entity_id
_entity_poly.type
_entity_poly.pdbx_seq_one_letter_code
_entity_poly.pdbx_strand_id
1 'polypeptide(L)'
;MLRRMCIFLASLVLAAASALISASAADAAPMRSADWSGYAASGAHDLIQATWVLPAVSCTSGSQYSSVWVGLDGYTNSTVEQIGTEADCSNGTPVYYAWYQFYPDQRHTFSEPVQPGDELTAFSHYNPLLKSYDMGILDYTARWSEHPRGVASGPPPSSVEVIVGLPPCDSGCIQPLADFGTVSVQETLVQGFPLADAHPSQIVMVTGTGQNKDTVSALSNGTDFSATWVRAG
;
A
#
# COMPACT_ATOMS: atom_id res chain seq x y z
N MET A 1 29.76 -42.23 75.29
CA MET A 1 29.61 -42.59 73.88
C MET A 1 28.40 -41.85 73.36
N LEU A 2 28.61 -40.67 72.71
CA LEU A 2 27.53 -39.85 72.15
C LEU A 2 27.48 -40.06 70.63
N ARG A 3 26.36 -40.62 70.13
CA ARG A 3 26.08 -40.73 68.70
C ARG A 3 25.52 -39.41 68.19
N ARG A 4 26.25 -38.74 67.28
CA ARG A 4 25.77 -37.54 66.57
C ARG A 4 24.91 -37.97 65.35
N MET A 5 23.66 -37.57 65.33
CA MET A 5 22.71 -37.77 64.24
C MET A 5 22.76 -36.56 63.31
N CYS A 6 23.27 -36.76 62.09
CA CYS A 6 23.24 -35.73 61.03
C CYS A 6 21.89 -35.76 60.36
N ILE A 7 21.15 -34.64 60.43
CA ILE A 7 19.89 -34.40 59.69
C ILE A 7 20.29 -33.71 58.41
N PHE A 8 20.06 -34.38 57.25
CA PHE A 8 20.16 -33.76 55.92
C PHE A 8 18.82 -33.08 55.59
N LEU A 9 18.84 -31.76 55.54
CA LEU A 9 17.74 -30.97 54.98
C LEU A 9 17.88 -30.93 53.46
N ALA A 10 17.00 -31.62 52.74
CA ALA A 10 16.89 -31.52 51.29
C ALA A 10 16.01 -30.31 50.94
N SER A 11 16.65 -29.27 50.42
CA SER A 11 15.94 -28.10 49.91
C SER A 11 15.40 -28.41 48.52
N LEU A 12 14.06 -28.48 48.40
CA LEU A 12 13.34 -28.63 47.11
C LEU A 12 13.21 -27.26 46.49
N VAL A 13 13.99 -26.97 45.44
CA VAL A 13 13.85 -25.76 44.63
C VAL A 13 12.77 -26.01 43.60
N LEU A 14 11.61 -25.38 43.78
CA LEU A 14 10.50 -25.38 42.83
C LEU A 14 10.81 -24.31 41.75
N ALA A 15 11.27 -24.73 40.58
CA ALA A 15 11.40 -23.85 39.41
C ALA A 15 10.04 -23.62 38.81
N ALA A 16 9.45 -22.44 39.04
CA ALA A 16 8.26 -21.98 38.32
C ALA A 16 8.65 -21.54 36.91
N ALA A 17 8.37 -22.36 35.91
CA ALA A 17 8.47 -21.97 34.52
C ALA A 17 7.31 -21.03 34.18
N SER A 18 7.58 -19.73 34.11
CA SER A 18 6.64 -18.74 33.60
C SER A 18 6.55 -18.88 32.08
N ALA A 19 5.51 -19.53 31.58
CA ALA A 19 5.18 -19.52 30.16
C ALA A 19 4.75 -18.08 29.79
N LEU A 20 5.61 -17.35 29.08
CA LEU A 20 5.24 -16.11 28.41
C LEU A 20 4.28 -16.47 27.28
N ILE A 21 2.99 -16.32 27.52
CA ILE A 21 1.98 -16.35 26.48
C ILE A 21 2.17 -15.01 25.74
N SER A 22 2.87 -15.05 24.61
CA SER A 22 2.84 -13.94 23.65
C SER A 22 1.42 -13.86 23.10
N ALA A 23 0.62 -12.94 23.63
CA ALA A 23 -0.63 -12.59 22.98
C ALA A 23 -0.27 -12.00 21.61
N SER A 24 -0.57 -12.72 20.52
CA SER A 24 -0.57 -12.14 19.19
C SER A 24 -1.58 -10.98 19.25
N ALA A 25 -1.14 -9.78 18.89
CA ALA A 25 -2.06 -8.68 18.66
C ALA A 25 -3.11 -9.21 17.66
N ALA A 26 -4.39 -9.18 18.04
CA ALA A 26 -5.46 -9.50 17.12
C ALA A 26 -5.34 -8.47 16.00
N ASP A 27 -5.08 -8.92 14.76
CA ASP A 27 -5.06 -8.05 13.61
C ASP A 27 -6.40 -7.30 13.56
N ALA A 28 -6.33 -5.98 13.53
CA ALA A 28 -7.53 -5.17 13.39
C ALA A 28 -8.22 -5.57 12.06
N ALA A 29 -9.56 -5.69 12.08
CA ALA A 29 -10.28 -6.01 10.87
C ALA A 29 -9.95 -4.98 9.77
N PRO A 30 -9.74 -5.41 8.52
CA PRO A 30 -9.42 -4.51 7.42
C PRO A 30 -10.46 -3.41 7.26
N MET A 31 -10.01 -2.20 6.96
CA MET A 31 -10.90 -1.13 6.53
C MET A 31 -11.51 -1.47 5.17
N ARG A 32 -12.71 -0.96 4.91
CA ARG A 32 -13.45 -1.24 3.67
C ARG A 32 -13.57 0.04 2.86
N SER A 33 -13.14 -0.01 1.61
CA SER A 33 -13.23 1.10 0.67
C SER A 33 -13.98 0.66 -0.60
N ALA A 34 -14.58 1.61 -1.32
CA ALA A 34 -15.21 1.34 -2.61
C ALA A 34 -14.18 1.26 -3.76
N ASP A 35 -13.02 1.90 -3.59
CA ASP A 35 -12.06 2.22 -4.64
C ASP A 35 -10.59 1.99 -4.26
N TRP A 36 -10.28 1.70 -2.97
CA TRP A 36 -8.92 1.49 -2.48
C TRP A 36 -8.74 0.13 -1.83
N SER A 37 -7.59 -0.49 -2.07
CA SER A 37 -7.06 -1.63 -1.30
C SER A 37 -5.54 -1.51 -1.15
N GLY A 38 -4.98 -2.13 -0.12
CA GLY A 38 -3.57 -2.00 0.24
C GLY A 38 -3.39 -1.53 1.68
N TYR A 39 -2.56 -0.51 1.86
CA TYR A 39 -2.22 -0.01 3.20
C TYR A 39 -2.14 1.51 3.24
N ALA A 40 -2.61 2.10 4.34
CA ALA A 40 -2.46 3.51 4.64
C ALA A 40 -2.11 3.71 6.11
N ALA A 41 -1.23 4.68 6.40
CA ALA A 41 -0.88 5.07 7.77
C ALA A 41 -1.13 6.55 7.98
N SER A 42 -1.80 6.90 9.10
CA SER A 42 -1.94 8.28 9.54
C SER A 42 -0.72 8.72 10.33
N GLY A 43 -0.37 9.99 10.23
CA GLY A 43 0.76 10.59 10.94
C GLY A 43 1.50 11.62 10.10
N ALA A 44 2.44 12.31 10.72
CA ALA A 44 3.30 13.27 10.03
C ALA A 44 4.43 12.51 9.31
N HIS A 45 4.14 12.02 8.13
CA HIS A 45 5.07 11.33 7.25
C HIS A 45 5.31 12.19 6.01
N ASP A 46 6.57 12.32 5.60
CA ASP A 46 6.97 13.17 4.48
C ASP A 46 7.53 12.39 3.28
N LEU A 47 7.64 11.06 3.38
CA LEU A 47 8.15 10.21 2.31
C LEU A 47 7.53 8.81 2.38
N ILE A 48 7.04 8.35 1.24
CA ILE A 48 6.69 6.95 0.97
C ILE A 48 7.30 6.51 -0.35
N GLN A 49 7.75 5.27 -0.41
CA GLN A 49 8.16 4.59 -1.65
C GLN A 49 7.70 3.14 -1.65
N ALA A 50 7.49 2.59 -2.84
CA ALA A 50 7.25 1.16 -3.04
C ALA A 50 7.69 0.71 -4.44
N THR A 51 7.91 -0.59 -4.58
CA THR A 51 8.26 -1.26 -5.84
C THR A 51 7.18 -2.27 -6.20
N TRP A 52 6.81 -2.35 -7.47
CA TRP A 52 5.90 -3.39 -7.97
C TRP A 52 6.26 -3.81 -9.40
N VAL A 53 5.77 -4.98 -9.78
CA VAL A 53 5.77 -5.41 -11.17
C VAL A 53 4.40 -5.11 -11.76
N LEU A 54 4.35 -4.37 -12.87
CA LEU A 54 3.09 -4.01 -13.53
C LEU A 54 2.34 -5.28 -13.96
N PRO A 55 1.12 -5.53 -13.44
CA PRO A 55 0.40 -6.74 -13.76
C PRO A 55 -0.21 -6.69 -15.16
N ALA A 56 -0.33 -7.83 -15.81
CA ALA A 56 -1.19 -7.97 -16.97
C ALA A 56 -2.67 -7.99 -16.55
N VAL A 57 -3.56 -7.35 -17.32
CA VAL A 57 -5.00 -7.43 -17.10
C VAL A 57 -5.69 -8.37 -18.09
N SER A 58 -6.68 -9.12 -17.56
CA SER A 58 -7.57 -9.96 -18.36
C SER A 58 -8.85 -9.20 -18.66
N CYS A 59 -8.97 -8.70 -19.90
CA CYS A 59 -10.06 -7.84 -20.28
C CYS A 59 -11.29 -8.62 -20.76
N THR A 60 -12.46 -8.23 -20.25
CA THR A 60 -13.75 -8.63 -20.79
C THR A 60 -14.35 -7.48 -21.61
N SER A 61 -15.60 -7.59 -22.07
CA SER A 61 -16.27 -6.49 -22.76
C SER A 61 -16.49 -5.30 -21.79
N GLY A 62 -16.33 -4.08 -22.30
CA GLY A 62 -16.51 -2.84 -21.55
C GLY A 62 -15.19 -2.27 -21.01
N SER A 63 -15.29 -1.24 -20.20
CA SER A 63 -14.14 -0.61 -19.53
C SER A 63 -14.05 -1.07 -18.09
N GLN A 64 -12.84 -1.40 -17.65
CA GLN A 64 -12.50 -1.81 -16.30
C GLN A 64 -11.18 -1.14 -15.95
N TYR A 65 -10.91 -0.88 -14.69
CA TYR A 65 -9.80 -0.05 -14.26
C TYR A 65 -9.03 -0.73 -13.12
N SER A 66 -7.71 -0.53 -13.09
CA SER A 66 -6.90 -0.85 -11.92
C SER A 66 -5.60 -0.05 -11.94
N SER A 67 -5.18 0.41 -10.78
CA SER A 67 -3.95 1.16 -10.60
C SER A 67 -3.14 0.61 -9.44
N VAL A 68 -1.82 0.84 -9.48
CA VAL A 68 -0.92 0.69 -8.32
C VAL A 68 -0.20 2.02 -8.15
N TRP A 69 -0.24 2.58 -6.93
CA TRP A 69 0.33 3.88 -6.69
C TRP A 69 0.78 4.08 -5.23
N VAL A 70 1.66 5.05 -5.01
CA VAL A 70 2.01 5.59 -3.71
C VAL A 70 1.62 7.04 -3.61
N GLY A 71 1.30 7.51 -2.41
CA GLY A 71 0.88 8.89 -2.19
C GLY A 71 1.09 9.40 -0.78
N LEU A 72 1.04 10.70 -0.67
CA LEU A 72 0.94 11.45 0.58
C LEU A 72 -0.42 12.11 0.63
N ASP A 73 -1.09 12.04 1.78
CA ASP A 73 -2.46 12.52 1.99
C ASP A 73 -3.55 11.71 1.24
N GLY A 74 -4.83 12.00 1.53
CA GLY A 74 -5.99 11.30 0.97
C GLY A 74 -6.67 10.36 1.95
N TYR A 75 -5.92 9.72 2.84
CA TYR A 75 -6.51 8.84 3.86
C TYR A 75 -7.15 9.61 5.01
N THR A 76 -6.59 10.75 5.40
CA THR A 76 -7.06 11.57 6.52
C THR A 76 -7.64 12.92 6.10
N ASN A 77 -7.52 13.29 4.82
CA ASN A 77 -8.01 14.55 4.27
C ASN A 77 -8.45 14.37 2.80
N SER A 78 -8.71 15.46 2.07
CA SER A 78 -9.25 15.44 0.71
C SER A 78 -8.25 15.86 -0.38
N THR A 79 -6.96 15.91 -0.07
CA THR A 79 -5.89 16.12 -1.07
C THR A 79 -5.05 14.85 -1.14
N VAL A 80 -4.40 14.59 -2.27
CA VAL A 80 -3.44 13.49 -2.38
C VAL A 80 -2.42 13.79 -3.48
N GLU A 81 -1.15 13.67 -3.14
CA GLU A 81 -0.03 13.77 -4.06
C GLU A 81 0.47 12.37 -4.37
N GLN A 82 0.08 11.88 -5.54
CA GLN A 82 0.17 10.47 -5.90
C GLN A 82 0.81 10.23 -7.25
N ILE A 83 1.49 9.09 -7.37
CA ILE A 83 2.19 8.68 -8.58
C ILE A 83 2.15 7.15 -8.71
N GLY A 84 1.93 6.65 -9.92
CA GLY A 84 1.79 5.22 -10.13
C GLY A 84 1.55 4.81 -11.58
N THR A 85 0.97 3.62 -11.74
CA THR A 85 0.66 3.01 -13.02
C THR A 85 -0.79 2.56 -13.08
N GLU A 86 -1.38 2.61 -14.28
CA GLU A 86 -2.67 1.98 -14.58
C GLU A 86 -2.47 0.73 -15.41
N ALA A 87 -3.35 -0.23 -15.18
CA ALA A 87 -3.53 -1.45 -15.98
C ALA A 87 -5.04 -1.58 -16.22
N ASP A 88 -5.50 -0.96 -17.29
CA ASP A 88 -6.91 -0.78 -17.59
C ASP A 88 -7.38 -1.68 -18.73
N CYS A 89 -8.69 -1.84 -18.84
CA CYS A 89 -9.36 -2.36 -20.02
C CYS A 89 -10.20 -1.26 -20.67
N SER A 90 -9.88 -0.88 -21.88
CA SER A 90 -10.67 0.05 -22.67
C SER A 90 -11.44 -0.71 -23.75
N ASN A 91 -12.75 -0.87 -23.56
CA ASN A 91 -13.60 -1.65 -24.48
C ASN A 91 -13.06 -3.05 -24.78
N GLY A 92 -12.57 -3.73 -23.74
CA GLY A 92 -12.01 -5.09 -23.86
C GLY A 92 -10.56 -5.16 -24.33
N THR A 93 -9.89 -4.02 -24.51
CA THR A 93 -8.47 -3.95 -24.90
C THR A 93 -7.63 -3.47 -23.72
N PRO A 94 -6.54 -4.18 -23.35
CA PRO A 94 -5.63 -3.72 -22.31
C PRO A 94 -4.94 -2.41 -22.68
N VAL A 95 -4.85 -1.49 -21.71
CA VAL A 95 -4.16 -0.20 -21.83
C VAL A 95 -3.33 0.02 -20.57
N TYR A 96 -2.06 0.39 -20.76
CA TYR A 96 -1.11 0.60 -19.67
C TYR A 96 -0.47 1.96 -19.80
N TYR A 97 -0.34 2.70 -18.67
CA TYR A 97 0.37 3.97 -18.64
C TYR A 97 0.82 4.31 -17.23
N ALA A 98 1.87 5.11 -17.11
CA ALA A 98 2.31 5.71 -15.85
C ALA A 98 1.75 7.12 -15.75
N TRP A 99 1.50 7.59 -14.50
CA TRP A 99 0.84 8.86 -14.25
C TRP A 99 1.23 9.46 -12.90
N TYR A 100 0.97 10.76 -12.74
CA TYR A 100 1.00 11.44 -11.45
C TYR A 100 -0.17 12.41 -11.30
N GLN A 101 -0.44 12.82 -10.07
CA GLN A 101 -1.48 13.81 -9.76
C GLN A 101 -1.17 14.55 -8.46
N PHE A 102 -1.33 15.85 -8.47
CA PHE A 102 -1.44 16.70 -7.28
C PHE A 102 -2.94 17.02 -7.11
N TYR A 103 -3.69 16.10 -6.50
CA TYR A 103 -5.13 16.26 -6.38
C TYR A 103 -5.49 17.45 -5.49
N PRO A 104 -6.44 18.34 -5.89
CA PRO A 104 -7.48 18.13 -6.89
C PRO A 104 -7.14 18.53 -8.34
N ASP A 105 -5.89 18.84 -8.66
CA ASP A 105 -5.51 19.10 -10.04
C ASP A 105 -5.75 17.87 -10.93
N GLN A 106 -5.75 18.08 -12.25
CA GLN A 106 -5.93 16.97 -13.19
C GLN A 106 -4.78 15.98 -13.13
N ARG A 107 -5.07 14.71 -13.39
CA ARG A 107 -4.07 13.67 -13.59
C ARG A 107 -3.27 13.93 -14.87
N HIS A 108 -1.97 13.70 -14.81
CA HIS A 108 -1.03 13.78 -15.91
C HIS A 108 -0.48 12.41 -16.23
N THR A 109 -0.56 12.02 -17.50
CA THR A 109 0.03 10.78 -18.00
C THR A 109 1.41 11.06 -18.56
N PHE A 110 2.38 10.22 -18.25
CA PHE A 110 3.71 10.27 -18.85
C PHE A 110 3.68 9.74 -20.29
N SER A 111 4.64 10.18 -21.12
CA SER A 111 4.77 9.73 -22.51
C SER A 111 5.55 8.41 -22.63
N GLU A 112 6.32 8.06 -21.60
CA GLU A 112 7.12 6.86 -21.51
C GLU A 112 6.21 5.63 -21.42
N PRO A 113 6.42 4.64 -22.33
CA PRO A 113 5.57 3.45 -22.32
C PRO A 113 5.89 2.56 -21.13
N VAL A 114 4.85 1.93 -20.59
CA VAL A 114 4.97 0.82 -19.64
C VAL A 114 4.21 -0.39 -20.16
N GLN A 115 4.64 -1.58 -19.79
CA GLN A 115 4.01 -2.84 -20.21
C GLN A 115 4.00 -3.85 -19.06
N PRO A 116 3.12 -4.86 -19.12
CA PRO A 116 3.10 -5.94 -18.14
C PRO A 116 4.47 -6.60 -17.99
N GLY A 117 4.90 -6.78 -16.76
CA GLY A 117 6.21 -7.33 -16.41
C GLY A 117 7.29 -6.29 -16.16
N ASP A 118 7.04 -5.00 -16.41
CA ASP A 118 7.96 -3.94 -16.03
C ASP A 118 8.03 -3.82 -14.52
N GLU A 119 9.25 -3.71 -13.98
CA GLU A 119 9.51 -3.46 -12.56
C GLU A 119 9.69 -1.95 -12.34
N LEU A 120 8.80 -1.39 -11.53
CA LEU A 120 8.78 0.04 -11.26
C LEU A 120 8.92 0.31 -9.75
N THR A 121 9.69 1.34 -9.42
CA THR A 121 9.68 1.96 -8.10
C THR A 121 9.12 3.37 -8.21
N ALA A 122 8.20 3.72 -7.32
CA ALA A 122 7.72 5.09 -7.20
C ALA A 122 7.85 5.62 -5.77
N PHE A 123 7.94 6.94 -5.66
CA PHE A 123 7.93 7.64 -4.37
C PHE A 123 7.16 8.95 -4.43
N SER A 124 6.63 9.37 -3.29
CA SER A 124 6.11 10.73 -3.05
C SER A 124 6.79 11.30 -1.81
N HIS A 125 7.39 12.50 -1.96
CA HIS A 125 8.15 13.18 -0.92
C HIS A 125 7.70 14.62 -0.75
N TYR A 126 7.45 15.03 0.49
CA TYR A 126 7.18 16.41 0.88
C TYR A 126 8.42 17.06 1.48
N ASN A 127 8.84 18.21 0.95
CA ASN A 127 9.92 19.02 1.51
C ASN A 127 9.33 20.13 2.41
N PRO A 128 9.45 20.04 3.74
CA PRO A 128 8.86 21.01 4.65
C PRO A 128 9.53 22.40 4.58
N LEU A 129 10.79 22.49 4.15
CA LEU A 129 11.50 23.76 4.06
C LEU A 129 11.06 24.54 2.81
N LEU A 130 10.87 23.84 1.69
CA LEU A 130 10.45 24.43 0.41
C LEU A 130 8.92 24.45 0.25
N LYS A 131 8.20 23.75 1.11
CA LYS A 131 6.74 23.51 1.01
C LYS A 131 6.40 23.02 -0.39
N SER A 132 7.04 21.96 -0.81
CA SER A 132 6.88 21.39 -2.14
C SER A 132 6.90 19.88 -2.10
N TYR A 133 6.24 19.29 -3.09
CA TYR A 133 6.29 17.85 -3.33
C TYR A 133 7.26 17.54 -4.46
N ASP A 134 8.01 16.46 -4.28
CA ASP A 134 8.90 15.84 -5.27
C ASP A 134 8.50 14.39 -5.39
N MET A 135 7.93 14.00 -6.51
CA MET A 135 7.55 12.62 -6.78
C MET A 135 8.49 12.02 -7.83
N GLY A 136 8.60 10.71 -7.85
CA GLY A 136 9.37 10.04 -8.88
C GLY A 136 8.82 8.66 -9.18
N ILE A 137 8.98 8.25 -10.42
CA ILE A 137 8.75 6.90 -10.89
C ILE A 137 9.91 6.45 -11.77
N LEU A 138 10.43 5.27 -11.52
CA LEU A 138 11.57 4.68 -12.21
C LEU A 138 11.13 3.31 -12.74
N ASP A 139 11.32 3.10 -14.03
CA ASP A 139 11.15 1.80 -14.67
C ASP A 139 12.53 1.17 -14.90
N TYR A 140 12.83 0.12 -14.16
CA TYR A 140 14.13 -0.57 -14.26
C TYR A 140 14.22 -1.46 -15.51
N THR A 141 13.09 -1.92 -16.01
CA THR A 141 13.01 -2.80 -17.19
C THR A 141 13.18 -1.99 -18.46
N ALA A 142 12.39 -0.93 -18.65
CA ALA A 142 12.45 -0.06 -19.83
C ALA A 142 13.51 1.05 -19.70
N ARG A 143 14.07 1.28 -18.50
CA ARG A 143 15.19 2.19 -18.18
C ARG A 143 14.87 3.67 -18.44
N TRP A 144 13.77 4.13 -17.90
CA TRP A 144 13.41 5.53 -17.87
C TRP A 144 13.05 5.98 -16.44
N SER A 145 13.02 7.28 -16.22
CA SER A 145 12.54 7.86 -14.96
C SER A 145 11.93 9.24 -15.18
N GLU A 146 10.91 9.57 -14.40
CA GLU A 146 10.24 10.86 -14.40
C GLU A 146 10.15 11.41 -12.96
N HIS A 147 10.27 12.74 -12.83
CA HIS A 147 10.34 13.42 -11.54
C HIS A 147 9.47 14.69 -11.51
N PRO A 148 8.13 14.55 -11.40
CA PRO A 148 7.25 15.70 -11.27
C PRO A 148 7.42 16.40 -9.91
N ARG A 149 7.26 17.74 -9.94
CA ARG A 149 7.34 18.60 -8.77
C ARG A 149 6.14 19.51 -8.67
N GLY A 150 5.64 19.72 -7.46
CA GLY A 150 4.52 20.60 -7.17
C GLY A 150 4.77 21.46 -5.95
N VAL A 151 4.09 22.60 -5.88
CA VAL A 151 4.11 23.47 -4.69
C VAL A 151 2.96 23.08 -3.79
N ALA A 152 3.24 22.84 -2.51
CA ALA A 152 2.21 22.56 -1.53
C ALA A 152 1.41 23.83 -1.21
N SER A 153 0.10 23.79 -1.42
CA SER A 153 -0.83 24.88 -1.06
C SER A 153 -1.52 24.66 0.29
N GLY A 154 -1.37 23.45 0.86
CA GLY A 154 -2.01 22.98 2.10
C GLY A 154 -1.06 22.84 3.29
N PRO A 155 -1.56 22.26 4.40
CA PRO A 155 -0.73 21.87 5.54
C PRO A 155 0.25 20.75 5.14
N PRO A 156 1.25 20.44 5.98
CA PRO A 156 2.09 19.25 5.79
C PRO A 156 1.25 17.97 5.72
N PRO A 157 1.77 16.92 5.03
CA PRO A 157 1.07 15.65 4.92
C PRO A 157 0.72 15.03 6.28
N SER A 158 -0.42 14.35 6.32
CA SER A 158 -0.99 13.73 7.53
C SER A 158 -1.23 12.23 7.37
N SER A 159 -0.92 11.68 6.19
CA SER A 159 -0.97 10.24 5.92
C SER A 159 -0.07 9.85 4.77
N VAL A 160 0.21 8.55 4.66
CA VAL A 160 0.92 7.89 3.55
C VAL A 160 0.10 6.70 3.08
N GLU A 161 0.12 6.45 1.77
CA GLU A 161 -0.67 5.41 1.12
C GLU A 161 0.16 4.63 0.10
N VAL A 162 -0.04 3.31 0.10
CA VAL A 162 0.38 2.38 -0.96
C VAL A 162 -0.84 1.56 -1.36
N ILE A 163 -1.35 1.81 -2.55
CA ILE A 163 -2.71 1.41 -2.93
C ILE A 163 -2.74 0.68 -4.27
N VAL A 164 -3.56 -0.37 -4.30
CA VAL A 164 -4.16 -0.91 -5.52
C VAL A 164 -5.57 -0.33 -5.60
N GLY A 165 -5.88 0.44 -6.64
CA GLY A 165 -7.04 1.33 -6.60
C GLY A 165 -7.80 1.43 -7.92
N LEU A 166 -8.90 2.17 -7.83
CA LEU A 166 -9.71 2.61 -8.96
C LEU A 166 -9.57 4.13 -9.12
N PRO A 167 -9.60 4.65 -10.36
CA PRO A 167 -9.68 6.08 -10.56
C PRO A 167 -10.99 6.63 -9.98
N PRO A 168 -11.01 7.88 -9.49
CA PRO A 168 -12.23 8.52 -9.05
C PRO A 168 -13.23 8.61 -10.21
N CYS A 169 -14.51 8.51 -9.89
CA CYS A 169 -15.60 8.69 -10.85
C CYS A 169 -16.32 9.99 -10.57
N ASP A 170 -16.37 10.89 -11.56
CA ASP A 170 -16.96 12.24 -11.44
C ASP A 170 -18.43 12.24 -11.00
N SER A 171 -19.15 11.16 -11.30
CA SER A 171 -20.56 10.99 -10.91
C SER A 171 -20.74 10.28 -9.56
N GLY A 172 -19.66 9.97 -8.83
CA GLY A 172 -19.71 9.18 -7.59
C GLY A 172 -20.06 7.71 -7.82
N CYS A 173 -19.90 7.20 -9.04
CA CYS A 173 -20.10 5.79 -9.36
C CYS A 173 -18.92 4.95 -8.82
N ILE A 174 -19.14 3.66 -8.58
CA ILE A 174 -18.06 2.70 -8.32
C ILE A 174 -17.67 2.09 -9.67
N GLN A 175 -16.43 2.31 -10.09
CA GLN A 175 -15.87 1.74 -11.31
C GLN A 175 -15.71 0.22 -11.19
N PRO A 176 -15.85 -0.54 -12.29
CA PRO A 176 -15.54 -1.96 -12.28
C PRO A 176 -14.01 -2.18 -12.22
N LEU A 177 -13.58 -3.07 -11.33
CA LEU A 177 -12.17 -3.42 -11.15
C LEU A 177 -11.71 -4.35 -12.27
N ALA A 178 -10.62 -3.98 -12.97
CA ALA A 178 -9.99 -4.84 -13.96
C ALA A 178 -9.38 -6.09 -13.31
N ASP A 179 -9.45 -7.22 -13.99
CA ASP A 179 -8.83 -8.46 -13.54
C ASP A 179 -7.30 -8.40 -13.74
N PHE A 180 -6.62 -7.88 -12.74
CA PHE A 180 -5.16 -7.80 -12.68
C PHE A 180 -4.50 -9.09 -12.14
N GLY A 181 -5.29 -10.16 -11.88
CA GLY A 181 -4.78 -11.37 -11.25
C GLY A 181 -4.26 -11.09 -9.85
N THR A 182 -2.94 -11.13 -9.68
CA THR A 182 -2.26 -10.76 -8.43
C THR A 182 -1.13 -9.80 -8.72
N VAL A 183 -1.09 -8.70 -7.97
CA VAL A 183 0.05 -7.77 -7.95
C VAL A 183 0.79 -7.93 -6.62
N SER A 184 2.12 -7.99 -6.69
CA SER A 184 3.01 -7.96 -5.53
C SER A 184 3.62 -6.58 -5.41
N VAL A 185 3.45 -5.96 -4.25
CA VAL A 185 4.08 -4.71 -3.86
C VAL A 185 5.16 -5.02 -2.85
N GLN A 186 6.35 -4.52 -3.08
CA GLN A 186 7.56 -4.85 -2.34
C GLN A 186 8.30 -3.59 -1.92
N GLU A 187 9.20 -3.73 -0.96
CA GLU A 187 10.09 -2.66 -0.50
C GLU A 187 9.33 -1.36 -0.15
N THR A 188 8.13 -1.50 0.44
CA THR A 188 7.37 -0.34 0.89
C THR A 188 8.01 0.26 2.13
N LEU A 189 8.54 1.47 1.98
CA LEU A 189 9.22 2.20 3.04
C LEU A 189 8.55 3.54 3.28
N VAL A 190 8.43 3.90 4.56
CA VAL A 190 7.98 5.21 5.04
C VAL A 190 9.16 5.87 5.72
N GLN A 191 9.63 7.02 5.21
CA GLN A 191 10.83 7.73 5.73
C GLN A 191 12.09 6.84 5.82
N GLY A 192 12.20 5.84 4.91
CA GLY A 192 13.31 4.88 4.87
C GLY A 192 13.19 3.69 5.84
N PHE A 193 12.09 3.57 6.58
CA PHE A 193 11.80 2.46 7.49
C PHE A 193 10.68 1.57 6.94
N PRO A 194 10.60 0.29 7.34
CA PRO A 194 9.52 -0.60 6.93
C PRO A 194 8.13 0.03 7.16
N LEU A 195 7.20 -0.19 6.22
CA LEU A 195 5.82 0.30 6.32
C LEU A 195 5.16 -0.10 7.66
N ALA A 196 5.46 -1.29 8.18
CA ALA A 196 4.93 -1.79 9.46
C ALA A 196 5.22 -0.85 10.64
N ASP A 197 6.35 -0.12 10.62
CA ASP A 197 6.75 0.79 11.68
C ASP A 197 5.87 2.06 11.72
N ALA A 198 5.17 2.36 10.63
CA ALA A 198 4.17 3.42 10.57
C ALA A 198 2.78 2.97 11.08
N HIS A 199 2.63 1.73 11.57
CA HIS A 199 1.38 1.15 12.07
C HIS A 199 0.20 1.29 11.09
N PRO A 200 0.33 0.82 9.84
CA PRO A 200 -0.66 1.04 8.81
C PRO A 200 -1.94 0.25 9.06
N SER A 201 -3.05 0.79 8.58
CA SER A 201 -4.31 0.08 8.45
C SER A 201 -4.35 -0.66 7.11
N GLN A 202 -4.72 -1.93 7.14
CA GLN A 202 -5.04 -2.67 5.92
C GLN A 202 -6.39 -2.21 5.37
N ILE A 203 -6.49 -2.05 4.07
CA ILE A 203 -7.71 -1.65 3.34
C ILE A 203 -8.03 -2.74 2.32
N VAL A 204 -9.31 -3.10 2.21
CA VAL A 204 -9.81 -4.02 1.17
C VAL A 204 -10.92 -3.36 0.37
N MET A 205 -10.88 -3.53 -0.95
CA MET A 205 -11.89 -2.98 -1.84
C MET A 205 -13.15 -3.82 -1.84
N VAL A 206 -14.31 -3.17 -1.77
CA VAL A 206 -15.60 -3.84 -1.71
C VAL A 206 -16.60 -3.29 -2.70
N THR A 207 -17.56 -4.13 -3.10
CA THR A 207 -18.73 -3.72 -3.87
C THR A 207 -19.68 -2.89 -3.03
N GLY A 208 -20.66 -2.24 -3.66
CA GLY A 208 -21.75 -1.54 -2.93
C GLY A 208 -22.60 -2.44 -2.02
N THR A 209 -22.55 -3.76 -2.21
CA THR A 209 -23.19 -4.76 -1.34
C THR A 209 -22.25 -5.33 -0.27
N GLY A 210 -21.02 -4.82 -0.21
CA GLY A 210 -20.02 -5.19 0.79
C GLY A 210 -19.27 -6.50 0.51
N GLN A 211 -19.30 -7.03 -0.71
CA GLN A 211 -18.48 -8.18 -1.10
C GLN A 211 -17.09 -7.71 -1.51
N ASN A 212 -16.05 -8.47 -1.19
CA ASN A 212 -14.69 -8.11 -1.57
C ASN A 212 -14.51 -8.13 -3.10
N LYS A 213 -13.95 -7.06 -3.67
CA LYS A 213 -13.51 -6.99 -5.07
C LYS A 213 -12.11 -7.58 -5.23
N ASP A 214 -11.31 -7.50 -4.18
CA ASP A 214 -9.99 -8.11 -4.07
C ASP A 214 -9.72 -8.63 -2.65
N THR A 215 -8.55 -9.21 -2.46
CA THR A 215 -8.00 -9.57 -1.14
C THR A 215 -6.59 -9.01 -1.02
N VAL A 216 -6.23 -8.54 0.17
CA VAL A 216 -4.90 -8.02 0.49
C VAL A 216 -4.25 -8.94 1.52
N SER A 217 -3.00 -9.37 1.28
CA SER A 217 -2.27 -10.18 2.24
C SER A 217 -1.85 -9.36 3.46
N ALA A 218 -1.53 -10.03 4.58
CA ALA A 218 -0.77 -9.39 5.64
C ALA A 218 0.61 -8.95 5.13
N LEU A 219 1.22 -7.95 5.81
CA LEU A 219 2.58 -7.55 5.51
C LEU A 219 3.56 -8.71 5.80
N SER A 220 4.44 -8.99 4.87
CA SER A 220 5.61 -9.83 5.07
C SER A 220 6.87 -8.95 5.17
N ASN A 221 7.79 -9.32 6.05
CA ASN A 221 9.00 -8.55 6.36
C ASN A 221 8.73 -7.08 6.79
N GLY A 222 7.48 -6.73 7.05
CA GLY A 222 7.08 -5.37 7.37
C GLY A 222 6.98 -4.42 6.17
N THR A 223 7.29 -4.87 4.95
CA THR A 223 7.40 -4.05 3.73
C THR A 223 6.53 -4.54 2.59
N ASP A 224 6.30 -5.85 2.47
CA ASP A 224 5.76 -6.47 1.27
C ASP A 224 4.34 -6.96 1.48
N PHE A 225 3.50 -6.83 0.47
CA PHE A 225 2.17 -7.44 0.43
C PHE A 225 1.76 -7.78 -1.00
N SER A 226 0.66 -8.50 -1.13
CA SER A 226 0.01 -8.74 -2.42
C SER A 226 -1.46 -8.38 -2.35
N ALA A 227 -1.98 -7.89 -3.48
CA ALA A 227 -3.41 -7.78 -3.73
C ALA A 227 -3.80 -8.76 -4.82
N THR A 228 -4.90 -9.48 -4.63
CA THR A 228 -5.41 -10.48 -5.59
C THR A 228 -6.84 -10.16 -5.96
N TRP A 229 -7.10 -10.01 -7.24
CA TRP A 229 -8.42 -9.76 -7.79
C TRP A 229 -9.39 -10.91 -7.49
N VAL A 230 -10.65 -10.58 -7.23
CA VAL A 230 -11.74 -11.52 -6.96
C VAL A 230 -12.91 -11.29 -7.90
N ARG A 231 -13.27 -10.02 -8.16
CA ARG A 231 -14.40 -9.64 -9.03
C ARG A 231 -14.35 -8.19 -9.45
N ALA A 232 -15.01 -7.85 -10.53
CA ALA A 232 -15.10 -6.48 -11.04
C ALA A 232 -16.00 -5.56 -10.20
N GLY A 233 -17.14 -6.05 -9.70
CA GLY A 233 -18.13 -5.28 -8.94
C GLY A 233 -19.30 -6.11 -8.49
#